data_5feaad9a23ba5bab7024fba7e41eaead
#
_entry.id   5feaad9a23ba5bab7024fba7e41eaead
#
_cell.length_a   1.000
_cell.length_b   1.000
_cell.length_c   1.000
_cell.angle_alpha   90.00
_cell.angle_beta   90.00
_cell.angle_gamma   90.00
#
_symmetry.space_group_name_H-M   'P 1'
#
loop_
_entity.id
_entity.type
_entity.pdbx_description
1 polymer ?
#
loop_
_entity_poly.entity_id
_entity_poly.type
_entity_poly.pdbx_seq_one_letter_code
_entity_poly.pdbx_strand_id
1 'polypeptide(L)'
;MIGLLLASLAWGAVTAWTVIQHSSAAHDVVSTSEPLSLSAQRMYLSLSDADVTATTAFLASANVPLPERQRYAADIAQAAADLTSLKNAAATSSNPQLLNSLAAISAGLPLYTGYVAQAQTERSLGYLLTAGSFMQVAAEEMHLTLLPAARTIYTQENAALAASSAQATGLPWIVVVILLAIVLGVVLLGVQRWVTKRT
;
A
#
# COMPACT_ATOMS: atom_id res chain seq x y z
N MET A 1 -47.15 2.44 -26.21
CA MET A 1 -47.06 2.35 -24.71
C MET A 1 -46.13 1.23 -24.26
N ILE A 2 -46.25 0.00 -24.78
CA ILE A 2 -45.42 -1.14 -24.38
C ILE A 2 -43.90 -0.92 -24.65
N GLY A 3 -43.54 -0.29 -25.78
CA GLY A 3 -42.15 0.00 -26.10
C GLY A 3 -41.43 0.97 -25.14
N LEU A 4 -42.15 1.91 -24.55
CA LEU A 4 -41.63 2.85 -23.56
C LEU A 4 -41.37 2.18 -22.21
N LEU A 5 -42.22 1.23 -21.81
CA LEU A 5 -42.02 0.42 -20.56
C LEU A 5 -40.82 -0.50 -20.73
N LEU A 6 -40.64 -1.13 -21.90
CA LEU A 6 -39.46 -1.99 -22.16
C LEU A 6 -38.15 -1.19 -22.18
N ALA A 7 -38.16 0.00 -22.77
CA ALA A 7 -36.99 0.88 -22.80
C ALA A 7 -36.58 1.37 -21.39
N SER A 8 -37.57 1.70 -20.52
CA SER A 8 -37.30 2.12 -19.15
C SER A 8 -36.80 0.97 -18.27
N LEU A 9 -37.28 -0.26 -18.48
CA LEU A 9 -36.81 -1.46 -17.81
C LEU A 9 -35.40 -1.85 -18.23
N ALA A 10 -35.08 -1.78 -19.49
CA ALA A 10 -33.73 -2.03 -20.00
C ALA A 10 -32.75 -0.99 -19.48
N TRP A 11 -33.15 0.27 -19.37
CA TRP A 11 -32.34 1.34 -18.79
C TRP A 11 -32.08 1.13 -17.30
N GLY A 12 -33.11 0.75 -16.52
CA GLY A 12 -32.98 0.42 -15.10
C GLY A 12 -32.01 -0.75 -14.85
N ALA A 13 -32.06 -1.77 -15.72
CA ALA A 13 -31.16 -2.92 -15.62
C ALA A 13 -29.69 -2.56 -15.92
N VAL A 14 -29.42 -1.72 -16.91
CA VAL A 14 -28.06 -1.25 -17.25
C VAL A 14 -27.50 -0.36 -16.14
N THR A 15 -28.29 0.54 -15.58
CA THR A 15 -27.84 1.39 -14.45
C THR A 15 -27.59 0.59 -13.18
N ALA A 16 -28.42 -0.41 -12.86
CA ALA A 16 -28.21 -1.29 -11.74
C ALA A 16 -26.94 -2.14 -11.89
N TRP A 17 -26.69 -2.67 -13.09
CA TRP A 17 -25.49 -3.44 -13.39
C TRP A 17 -24.20 -2.61 -13.22
N THR A 18 -24.18 -1.38 -13.72
CA THR A 18 -23.03 -0.49 -13.60
C THR A 18 -22.75 -0.05 -12.17
N VAL A 19 -23.79 0.20 -11.35
CA VAL A 19 -23.64 0.53 -9.94
C VAL A 19 -23.04 -0.66 -9.14
N ILE A 20 -23.48 -1.88 -9.45
CA ILE A 20 -22.96 -3.08 -8.79
C ILE A 20 -21.48 -3.33 -9.13
N GLN A 21 -21.08 -3.14 -10.40
CA GLN A 21 -19.68 -3.27 -10.79
C GLN A 21 -18.77 -2.21 -10.16
N HIS A 22 -19.24 -0.98 -10.02
CA HIS A 22 -18.47 0.08 -9.37
C HIS A 22 -18.37 -0.07 -7.85
N SER A 23 -19.38 -0.64 -7.20
CA SER A 23 -19.33 -0.88 -5.76
C SER A 23 -18.37 -2.00 -5.37
N SER A 24 -18.21 -3.04 -6.19
CA SER A 24 -17.24 -4.11 -5.92
C SER A 24 -15.80 -3.64 -6.12
N ALA A 25 -15.51 -2.84 -7.16
CA ALA A 25 -14.19 -2.27 -7.38
C ALA A 25 -13.77 -1.29 -6.25
N ALA A 26 -14.71 -0.49 -5.74
CA ALA A 26 -14.46 0.40 -4.60
C ALA A 26 -14.24 -0.38 -3.29
N HIS A 27 -14.94 -1.50 -3.11
CA HIS A 27 -14.76 -2.36 -1.94
C HIS A 27 -13.39 -3.06 -1.93
N ASP A 28 -12.90 -3.53 -3.07
CA ASP A 28 -11.58 -4.15 -3.20
C ASP A 28 -10.43 -3.17 -2.93
N VAL A 29 -10.58 -1.91 -3.33
CA VAL A 29 -9.60 -0.84 -3.06
C VAL A 29 -9.52 -0.54 -1.56
N VAL A 30 -10.64 -0.36 -0.89
CA VAL A 30 -10.69 0.02 0.54
C VAL A 30 -10.31 -1.18 1.43
N SER A 31 -10.70 -2.40 1.06
CA SER A 31 -10.48 -3.56 1.92
C SER A 31 -9.09 -4.19 1.77
N THR A 32 -8.41 -4.01 0.63
CA THR A 32 -7.17 -4.73 0.34
C THR A 32 -5.98 -3.79 0.07
N SER A 33 -6.14 -2.77 -0.76
CA SER A 33 -5.02 -1.92 -1.18
C SER A 33 -4.65 -0.85 -0.16
N GLU A 34 -5.60 -0.28 0.56
CA GLU A 34 -5.34 0.72 1.60
C GLU A 34 -4.57 0.15 2.81
N PRO A 35 -4.94 -1.03 3.36
CA PRO A 35 -4.16 -1.66 4.42
C PRO A 35 -2.73 -2.02 4.01
N LEU A 36 -2.50 -2.39 2.73
CA LEU A 36 -1.18 -2.78 2.24
C LEU A 36 -0.22 -1.60 2.11
N SER A 37 -0.68 -0.48 1.56
CA SER A 37 0.14 0.73 1.47
C SER A 37 0.51 1.25 2.86
N LEU A 38 -0.41 1.15 3.82
CA LEU A 38 -0.15 1.51 5.21
C LEU A 38 0.86 0.57 5.88
N SER A 39 0.78 -0.74 5.62
CA SER A 39 1.77 -1.71 6.12
C SER A 39 3.14 -1.48 5.50
N ALA A 40 3.22 -1.18 4.20
CA ALA A 40 4.46 -0.85 3.52
C ALA A 40 5.10 0.43 4.08
N GLN A 41 4.29 1.46 4.33
CA GLN A 41 4.76 2.70 4.96
C GLN A 41 5.26 2.46 6.39
N ARG A 42 4.49 1.74 7.21
CA ARG A 42 4.89 1.43 8.59
C ARG A 42 6.18 0.62 8.62
N MET A 43 6.31 -0.39 7.78
CA MET A 43 7.54 -1.18 7.68
C MET A 43 8.75 -0.30 7.37
N TYR A 44 8.65 0.61 6.39
CA TYR A 44 9.73 1.54 6.06
C TYR A 44 10.10 2.44 7.24
N LEU A 45 9.09 3.01 7.93
CA LEU A 45 9.31 3.88 9.09
C LEU A 45 9.93 3.10 10.27
N SER A 46 9.41 1.91 10.57
CA SER A 46 9.93 1.07 11.66
C SER A 46 11.38 0.64 11.41
N LEU A 47 11.76 0.31 10.17
CA LEU A 47 13.16 0.03 9.83
C LEU A 47 14.03 1.27 10.01
N SER A 48 13.59 2.45 9.56
CA SER A 48 14.32 3.70 9.75
C SER A 48 14.48 4.06 11.23
N ASP A 49 13.42 3.92 12.04
CA ASP A 49 13.45 4.22 13.46
C ASP A 49 14.34 3.22 14.23
N ALA A 50 14.30 1.94 13.84
CA ALA A 50 15.19 0.92 14.40
C ALA A 50 16.67 1.27 14.13
N ASP A 51 17.01 1.71 12.91
CA ASP A 51 18.38 2.09 12.56
C ASP A 51 18.87 3.31 13.35
N VAL A 52 18.05 4.35 13.44
CA VAL A 52 18.35 5.55 14.23
C VAL A 52 18.52 5.18 15.71
N THR A 53 17.63 4.35 16.25
CA THR A 53 17.69 3.92 17.66
C THR A 53 18.95 3.08 17.94
N ALA A 54 19.28 2.11 17.06
CA ALA A 54 20.47 1.29 17.18
C ALA A 54 21.75 2.12 17.12
N THR A 55 21.85 3.02 16.12
CA THR A 55 23.02 3.87 15.92
C THR A 55 23.21 4.86 17.06
N THR A 56 22.13 5.53 17.50
CA THR A 56 22.19 6.48 18.61
C THR A 56 22.56 5.79 19.92
N ALA A 57 21.95 4.64 20.21
CA ALA A 57 22.27 3.85 21.38
C ALA A 57 23.72 3.34 21.36
N PHE A 58 24.21 2.91 20.18
CA PHE A 58 25.60 2.51 20.02
C PHE A 58 26.57 3.66 20.27
N LEU A 59 26.29 4.88 19.84
CA LEU A 59 27.15 6.04 20.06
C LEU A 59 27.10 6.55 21.50
N ALA A 60 25.95 6.50 22.17
CA ALA A 60 25.73 7.11 23.46
C ALA A 60 26.45 6.39 24.61
N SER A 61 26.39 5.06 24.67
CA SER A 61 26.98 4.31 25.82
C SER A 61 27.32 2.86 25.49
N ALA A 62 28.23 2.28 26.30
CA ALA A 62 28.55 0.85 26.26
C ALA A 62 27.36 -0.02 26.71
N ASN A 63 26.55 0.51 27.64
CA ASN A 63 25.32 -0.14 28.11
C ASN A 63 24.13 0.63 27.58
N VAL A 64 23.45 0.07 26.60
CA VAL A 64 22.22 0.65 26.02
C VAL A 64 21.13 0.64 27.10
N PRO A 65 20.51 1.80 27.43
CA PRO A 65 19.42 1.87 28.38
C PRO A 65 18.23 1.01 27.98
N LEU A 66 17.47 0.55 28.99
CA LEU A 66 16.31 -0.32 28.73
C LEU A 66 15.25 0.26 27.80
N PRO A 67 14.89 1.55 27.88
CA PRO A 67 13.91 2.15 26.97
C PRO A 67 14.33 2.09 25.50
N GLU A 68 15.59 2.38 25.17
CA GLU A 68 16.12 2.33 23.81
C GLU A 68 16.14 0.90 23.27
N ARG A 69 16.50 -0.08 24.10
CA ARG A 69 16.44 -1.51 23.72
C ARG A 69 15.01 -1.95 23.44
N GLN A 70 14.06 -1.52 24.26
CA GLN A 70 12.63 -1.83 24.06
C GLN A 70 12.09 -1.17 22.80
N ARG A 71 12.46 0.10 22.54
CA ARG A 71 12.07 0.81 21.31
C ARG A 71 12.60 0.11 20.07
N TYR A 72 13.90 -0.18 20.02
CA TYR A 72 14.52 -0.93 18.93
C TYR A 72 13.81 -2.27 18.68
N ALA A 73 13.58 -3.04 19.76
CA ALA A 73 12.90 -4.33 19.66
C ALA A 73 11.46 -4.20 19.15
N ALA A 74 10.73 -3.17 19.57
CA ALA A 74 9.38 -2.89 19.11
C ALA A 74 9.36 -2.50 17.61
N ASP A 75 10.29 -1.67 17.17
CA ASP A 75 10.40 -1.26 15.77
C ASP A 75 10.74 -2.45 14.86
N ILE A 76 11.67 -3.31 15.26
CA ILE A 76 11.99 -4.55 14.51
C ILE A 76 10.79 -5.51 14.49
N ALA A 77 10.09 -5.68 15.60
CA ALA A 77 8.91 -6.53 15.67
C ALA A 77 7.78 -6.00 14.76
N GLN A 78 7.57 -4.68 14.75
CA GLN A 78 6.61 -4.04 13.86
C GLN A 78 6.98 -4.24 12.39
N ALA A 79 8.24 -4.01 12.01
CA ALA A 79 8.73 -4.25 10.66
C ALA A 79 8.53 -5.72 10.21
N ALA A 80 8.78 -6.68 11.09
CA ALA A 80 8.58 -8.11 10.82
C ALA A 80 7.09 -8.48 10.67
N ALA A 81 6.22 -7.87 11.47
CA ALA A 81 4.76 -8.07 11.37
C ALA A 81 4.22 -7.51 10.05
N ASP A 82 4.62 -6.28 9.68
CA ASP A 82 4.21 -5.66 8.42
C ASP A 82 4.77 -6.42 7.21
N LEU A 83 6.03 -6.92 7.27
CA LEU A 83 6.60 -7.81 6.26
C LEU A 83 5.75 -9.08 6.07
N THR A 84 5.30 -9.69 7.17
CA THR A 84 4.46 -10.88 7.11
C THR A 84 3.11 -10.59 6.46
N SER A 85 2.49 -9.46 6.80
CA SER A 85 1.24 -9.00 6.18
C SER A 85 1.40 -8.78 4.68
N LEU A 86 2.47 -8.11 4.27
CA LEU A 86 2.79 -7.86 2.86
C LEU A 86 3.08 -9.15 2.09
N LYS A 87 3.80 -10.11 2.68
CA LYS A 87 4.06 -11.42 2.06
C LYS A 87 2.78 -12.22 1.85
N ASN A 88 1.88 -12.22 2.84
CA ASN A 88 0.60 -12.91 2.71
C ASN A 88 -0.25 -12.31 1.60
N ALA A 89 -0.29 -10.98 1.50
CA ALA A 89 -1.02 -10.31 0.43
C ALA A 89 -0.37 -10.51 -0.95
N ALA A 90 0.97 -10.54 -1.00
CA ALA A 90 1.71 -10.79 -2.24
C ALA A 90 1.75 -12.27 -2.66
N ALA A 91 1.16 -13.20 -1.90
CA ALA A 91 1.23 -14.64 -2.18
C ALA A 91 0.66 -15.02 -3.57
N THR A 92 -0.30 -14.25 -4.07
CA THR A 92 -0.89 -14.42 -5.42
C THR A 92 -0.36 -13.43 -6.45
N SER A 93 0.59 -12.56 -6.06
CA SER A 93 1.15 -11.55 -6.94
C SER A 93 2.12 -12.16 -7.94
N SER A 94 2.00 -11.73 -9.20
CA SER A 94 2.98 -12.04 -10.26
C SER A 94 3.98 -10.89 -10.46
N ASN A 95 4.02 -9.89 -9.59
CA ASN A 95 4.96 -8.78 -9.72
C ASN A 95 6.35 -9.19 -9.19
N PRO A 96 7.35 -9.42 -10.06
CA PRO A 96 8.66 -9.92 -9.64
C PRO A 96 9.44 -8.91 -8.80
N GLN A 97 9.22 -7.62 -9.02
CA GLN A 97 9.90 -6.56 -8.28
C GLN A 97 9.42 -6.52 -6.82
N LEU A 98 8.11 -6.66 -6.59
CA LEU A 98 7.54 -6.78 -5.25
C LEU A 98 8.08 -8.02 -4.53
N LEU A 99 8.03 -9.18 -5.19
CA LEU A 99 8.50 -10.44 -4.62
C LEU A 99 9.99 -10.41 -4.27
N ASN A 100 10.82 -9.84 -5.15
CA ASN A 100 12.26 -9.68 -4.90
C ASN A 100 12.54 -8.73 -3.73
N SER A 101 11.80 -7.62 -3.61
CA SER A 101 11.94 -6.69 -2.49
C SER A 101 11.54 -7.33 -1.16
N LEU A 102 10.43 -8.10 -1.13
CA LEU A 102 10.00 -8.85 0.07
C LEU A 102 11.03 -9.94 0.45
N ALA A 103 11.60 -10.62 -0.54
CA ALA A 103 12.65 -11.61 -0.31
C ALA A 103 13.93 -10.96 0.25
N ALA A 104 14.34 -9.82 -0.29
CA ALA A 104 15.50 -9.07 0.19
C ALA A 104 15.34 -8.65 1.65
N ILE A 105 14.17 -8.10 2.04
CA ILE A 105 13.91 -7.75 3.43
C ILE A 105 13.86 -8.98 4.33
N SER A 106 13.25 -10.08 3.86
CA SER A 106 13.17 -11.32 4.62
C SER A 106 14.55 -11.92 4.93
N ALA A 107 15.50 -11.79 4.01
CA ALA A 107 16.87 -12.26 4.19
C ALA A 107 17.73 -11.28 4.99
N GLY A 108 17.60 -9.98 4.71
CA GLY A 108 18.43 -8.93 5.30
C GLY A 108 18.07 -8.59 6.74
N LEU A 109 16.79 -8.66 7.13
CA LEU A 109 16.37 -8.27 8.48
C LEU A 109 17.04 -9.09 9.60
N PRO A 110 17.14 -10.44 9.50
CA PRO A 110 17.90 -11.23 10.47
C PRO A 110 19.41 -10.91 10.48
N LEU A 111 19.99 -10.61 9.31
CA LEU A 111 21.41 -10.23 9.22
C LEU A 111 21.67 -8.90 9.92
N TYR A 112 20.86 -7.88 9.63
CA TYR A 112 20.92 -6.59 10.30
C TYR A 112 20.84 -6.72 11.82
N THR A 113 19.81 -7.41 12.33
CA THR A 113 19.63 -7.60 13.78
C THR A 113 20.77 -8.38 14.42
N GLY A 114 21.33 -9.37 13.70
CA GLY A 114 22.50 -10.12 14.12
C GLY A 114 23.74 -9.23 14.25
N TYR A 115 24.03 -8.40 13.27
CA TYR A 115 25.16 -7.47 13.31
C TYR A 115 25.03 -6.42 14.42
N VAL A 116 23.82 -5.87 14.63
CA VAL A 116 23.55 -4.93 15.73
C VAL A 116 23.78 -5.61 17.08
N ALA A 117 23.31 -6.84 17.27
CA ALA A 117 23.54 -7.60 18.52
C ALA A 117 25.03 -7.91 18.75
N GLN A 118 25.76 -8.28 17.68
CA GLN A 118 27.20 -8.50 17.75
C GLN A 118 27.94 -7.21 18.12
N ALA A 119 27.61 -6.08 17.46
CA ALA A 119 28.20 -4.78 17.75
C ALA A 119 28.00 -4.39 19.23
N GLN A 120 26.80 -4.60 19.78
CA GLN A 120 26.50 -4.32 21.18
C GLN A 120 27.30 -5.22 22.14
N THR A 121 27.43 -6.50 21.80
CA THR A 121 28.21 -7.48 22.57
C THR A 121 29.69 -7.08 22.61
N GLU A 122 30.32 -6.86 21.46
CA GLU A 122 31.72 -6.47 21.35
C GLU A 122 32.00 -5.15 22.10
N ARG A 123 31.06 -4.19 21.99
CA ARG A 123 31.17 -2.93 22.70
C ARG A 123 31.13 -3.12 24.22
N SER A 124 30.25 -3.99 24.73
CA SER A 124 30.15 -4.29 26.17
C SER A 124 31.39 -4.95 26.72
N LEU A 125 32.13 -5.68 25.88
CA LEU A 125 33.43 -6.30 26.19
C LEU A 125 34.63 -5.32 26.06
N GLY A 126 34.39 -4.10 25.57
CA GLY A 126 35.43 -3.08 25.40
C GLY A 126 36.15 -3.12 24.02
N TYR A 127 35.74 -3.99 23.10
CA TYR A 127 36.33 -4.13 21.78
C TYR A 127 35.73 -3.11 20.79
N LEU A 128 36.03 -1.83 20.99
CA LEU A 128 35.42 -0.72 20.25
C LEU A 128 35.60 -0.78 18.74
N LEU A 129 36.78 -1.19 18.26
CA LEU A 129 37.07 -1.29 16.83
C LEU A 129 36.24 -2.40 16.17
N THR A 130 36.18 -3.57 16.78
CA THR A 130 35.37 -4.70 16.32
C THR A 130 33.89 -4.36 16.38
N ALA A 131 33.43 -3.76 17.46
CA ALA A 131 32.06 -3.29 17.61
C ALA A 131 31.68 -2.29 16.51
N GLY A 132 32.56 -1.34 16.20
CA GLY A 132 32.37 -0.37 15.11
C GLY A 132 32.26 -1.02 13.75
N SER A 133 33.08 -2.03 13.44
CA SER A 133 32.99 -2.75 12.18
C SER A 133 31.68 -3.51 12.01
N PHE A 134 31.17 -4.16 13.04
CA PHE A 134 29.84 -4.80 12.98
C PHE A 134 28.72 -3.79 12.80
N MET A 135 28.79 -2.63 13.48
CA MET A 135 27.80 -1.57 13.30
C MET A 135 27.82 -0.97 11.90
N GLN A 136 29.00 -0.86 11.29
CA GLN A 136 29.14 -0.44 9.90
C GLN A 136 28.48 -1.44 8.94
N VAL A 137 28.73 -2.74 9.11
CA VAL A 137 28.10 -3.78 8.27
C VAL A 137 26.58 -3.78 8.47
N ALA A 138 26.09 -3.58 9.70
CA ALA A 138 24.66 -3.41 9.95
C ALA A 138 24.08 -2.20 9.18
N ALA A 139 24.77 -1.05 9.23
CA ALA A 139 24.36 0.14 8.50
C ALA A 139 24.37 -0.08 6.97
N GLU A 140 25.37 -0.77 6.44
CA GLU A 140 25.40 -1.15 5.02
C GLU A 140 24.20 -2.02 4.64
N GLU A 141 23.86 -3.05 5.43
CA GLU A 141 22.68 -3.88 5.19
C GLU A 141 21.40 -3.07 5.24
N MET A 142 21.25 -2.16 6.21
CA MET A 142 20.09 -1.29 6.32
C MET A 142 19.94 -0.35 5.13
N HIS A 143 21.02 0.36 4.78
CA HIS A 143 20.96 1.44 3.77
C HIS A 143 21.06 0.95 2.33
N LEU A 144 21.73 -0.18 2.07
CA LEU A 144 21.90 -0.71 0.72
C LEU A 144 20.88 -1.79 0.35
N THR A 145 20.29 -2.48 1.34
CA THR A 145 19.38 -3.60 1.10
C THR A 145 17.97 -3.33 1.65
N LEU A 146 17.84 -3.10 2.96
CA LEU A 146 16.53 -3.08 3.63
C LEU A 146 15.71 -1.84 3.28
N LEU A 147 16.25 -0.64 3.46
CA LEU A 147 15.53 0.61 3.19
C LEU A 147 15.20 0.80 1.71
N PRO A 148 16.10 0.51 0.74
CA PRO A 148 15.74 0.57 -0.67
C PRO A 148 14.64 -0.41 -1.07
N ALA A 149 14.68 -1.65 -0.54
CA ALA A 149 13.64 -2.64 -0.80
C ALA A 149 12.30 -2.21 -0.19
N ALA A 150 12.28 -1.74 1.06
CA ALA A 150 11.07 -1.23 1.72
C ALA A 150 10.49 -0.01 0.99
N ARG A 151 11.35 0.91 0.55
CA ARG A 151 10.94 2.07 -0.26
C ARG A 151 10.32 1.65 -1.59
N THR A 152 10.88 0.64 -2.24
CA THR A 152 10.34 0.11 -3.50
C THR A 152 8.93 -0.43 -3.30
N ILE A 153 8.68 -1.21 -2.25
CA ILE A 153 7.35 -1.71 -1.90
C ILE A 153 6.40 -0.55 -1.64
N TYR A 154 6.79 0.38 -0.78
CA TYR A 154 5.99 1.57 -0.44
C TYR A 154 5.59 2.39 -1.67
N THR A 155 6.52 2.66 -2.58
CA THR A 155 6.24 3.44 -3.79
C THR A 155 5.35 2.70 -4.77
N GLN A 156 5.49 1.38 -4.90
CA GLN A 156 4.63 0.54 -5.75
C GLN A 156 3.19 0.47 -5.22
N GLU A 157 3.02 0.23 -3.92
CA GLU A 157 1.69 0.17 -3.30
C GLU A 157 0.96 1.52 -3.39
N ASN A 158 1.66 2.62 -3.17
CA ASN A 158 1.09 3.96 -3.36
C ASN A 158 0.71 4.25 -4.82
N ALA A 159 1.52 3.82 -5.79
CA ALA A 159 1.20 3.97 -7.21
C ALA A 159 -0.03 3.12 -7.60
N ALA A 160 -0.14 1.90 -7.07
CA ALA A 160 -1.31 1.03 -7.29
C ALA A 160 -2.58 1.66 -6.70
N LEU A 161 -2.51 2.22 -5.49
CA LEU A 161 -3.59 2.99 -4.86
C LEU A 161 -4.01 4.20 -5.69
N ALA A 162 -3.05 4.99 -6.17
CA ALA A 162 -3.33 6.16 -7.00
C ALA A 162 -3.99 5.77 -8.33
N ALA A 163 -3.54 4.69 -8.95
CA ALA A 163 -4.13 4.18 -10.20
C ALA A 163 -5.57 3.68 -9.99
N SER A 164 -5.83 2.94 -8.91
CA SER A 164 -7.17 2.43 -8.59
C SER A 164 -8.15 3.56 -8.21
N SER A 165 -7.69 4.57 -7.48
CA SER A 165 -8.50 5.75 -7.14
C SER A 165 -8.81 6.60 -8.37
N ALA A 166 -7.88 6.75 -9.32
CA ALA A 166 -8.10 7.44 -10.59
C ALA A 166 -9.13 6.71 -11.47
N GLN A 167 -9.14 5.38 -11.45
CA GLN A 167 -10.17 4.59 -12.14
C GLN A 167 -11.55 4.71 -11.49
N ALA A 168 -11.61 4.78 -10.15
CA ALA A 168 -12.86 4.94 -9.41
C ALA A 168 -13.48 6.34 -9.59
N THR A 169 -12.65 7.37 -9.76
CA THR A 169 -13.09 8.76 -9.97
C THR A 169 -13.29 9.12 -11.45
N GLY A 170 -13.26 8.16 -12.34
CA GLY A 170 -13.42 8.34 -13.78
C GLY A 170 -14.68 9.14 -14.15
N LEU A 171 -14.57 10.47 -14.09
CA LEU A 171 -15.57 11.47 -14.51
C LEU A 171 -16.20 11.23 -15.90
N PRO A 172 -15.49 10.65 -16.91
CA PRO A 172 -16.10 10.51 -18.24
C PRO A 172 -17.36 9.67 -18.24
N TRP A 173 -17.51 8.69 -17.36
CA TRP A 173 -18.69 7.84 -17.32
C TRP A 173 -19.93 8.54 -16.77
N ILE A 174 -19.80 9.30 -15.70
CA ILE A 174 -20.91 10.10 -15.14
C ILE A 174 -21.36 11.14 -16.16
N VAL A 175 -20.44 11.78 -16.86
CA VAL A 175 -20.77 12.73 -17.93
C VAL A 175 -21.48 12.04 -19.08
N VAL A 176 -21.06 10.84 -19.48
CA VAL A 176 -21.73 10.05 -20.52
C VAL A 176 -23.15 9.66 -20.12
N VAL A 177 -23.36 9.22 -18.86
CA VAL A 177 -24.70 8.87 -18.35
C VAL A 177 -25.60 10.10 -18.28
N ILE A 178 -25.13 11.24 -17.84
CA ILE A 178 -25.89 12.50 -17.80
C ILE A 178 -26.23 12.97 -19.22
N LEU A 179 -25.28 12.98 -20.14
CA LEU A 179 -25.52 13.34 -21.55
C LEU A 179 -26.57 12.43 -22.21
N LEU A 180 -26.48 11.13 -21.96
CA LEU A 180 -27.42 10.15 -22.49
C LEU A 180 -28.83 10.31 -21.89
N ALA A 181 -28.91 10.64 -20.59
CA ALA A 181 -30.20 10.96 -19.92
C ALA A 181 -30.83 12.24 -20.50
N ILE A 182 -30.03 13.27 -20.78
CA ILE A 182 -30.49 14.52 -21.40
C ILE A 182 -31.02 14.25 -22.82
N VAL A 183 -30.27 13.48 -23.64
CA VAL A 183 -30.70 13.13 -25.01
C VAL A 183 -32.01 12.36 -24.97
N LEU A 184 -32.17 11.40 -24.09
CA LEU A 184 -33.39 10.62 -23.93
C LEU A 184 -34.56 11.49 -23.48
N GLY A 185 -34.35 12.43 -22.57
CA GLY A 185 -35.35 13.43 -22.15
C GLY A 185 -35.85 14.31 -23.29
N VAL A 186 -34.91 14.77 -24.12
CA VAL A 186 -35.24 15.61 -25.31
C VAL A 186 -36.05 14.82 -26.35
N VAL A 187 -35.69 13.56 -26.61
CA VAL A 187 -36.43 12.68 -27.52
C VAL A 187 -37.84 12.41 -27.01
N LEU A 188 -38.03 12.15 -25.71
CA LEU A 188 -39.34 11.94 -25.11
C LEU A 188 -40.24 13.19 -25.20
N LEU A 189 -39.68 14.36 -24.95
CA LEU A 189 -40.40 15.64 -25.11
C LEU A 189 -40.77 15.90 -26.55
N GLY A 190 -39.90 15.55 -27.49
CA GLY A 190 -40.18 15.66 -28.94
C GLY A 190 -41.34 14.75 -29.36
N VAL A 191 -41.33 13.50 -28.90
CA VAL A 191 -42.42 12.54 -29.19
C VAL A 191 -43.76 12.98 -28.58
N GLN A 192 -43.77 13.48 -27.35
CA GLN A 192 -44.97 14.01 -26.70
C GLN A 192 -45.56 15.20 -27.47
N ARG A 193 -44.74 16.16 -27.89
CA ARG A 193 -45.19 17.31 -28.70
C ARG A 193 -45.72 16.90 -30.06
N TRP A 194 -45.16 15.84 -30.66
CA TRP A 194 -45.64 15.36 -31.98
C TRP A 194 -47.00 14.66 -31.85
N VAL A 195 -47.19 13.87 -30.78
CA VAL A 195 -48.46 13.19 -30.49
C VAL A 195 -49.57 14.21 -30.19
N THR A 196 -49.29 15.24 -29.35
CA THR A 196 -50.30 16.27 -28.99
C THR A 196 -50.64 17.22 -30.16
N LYS A 197 -49.83 17.29 -31.20
CA LYS A 197 -50.16 18.07 -32.42
C LYS A 197 -51.00 17.29 -33.45
N ARG A 198 -51.19 15.99 -33.26
CA ARG A 198 -51.97 15.12 -34.16
C ARG A 198 -53.33 14.73 -33.61
N THR A 199 -53.65 15.10 -32.39
CA THR A 199 -54.96 15.04 -31.78
C THR A 199 -55.55 16.45 -31.73
#